data_f9f471968a0df96ab8f2cb7f320e2856
#
_entry.id   f9f471968a0df96ab8f2cb7f320e2856
#
_cell.length_a   1.000
_cell.length_b   1.000
_cell.length_c   1.000
_cell.angle_alpha   90.00
_cell.angle_beta   90.00
_cell.angle_gamma   90.00
#
_symmetry.space_group_name_H-M   'P 1'
#
loop_
_entity.id
_entity.type
_entity.pdbx_description
1 polymer ?
#
loop_
_entity_poly.entity_id
_entity_poly.type
_entity_poly.pdbx_seq_one_letter_code
_entity_poly.pdbx_strand_id
1 'polypeptide(L)'
;MRKLWIMLLSVAVLILGLSSFSFARMTFVTIGTGGVTGVYYPTGGAISRIVNKKSKIYHLKVTVESTGGSVFNINAVCNGDLEFGICQSDRQYQAWYGMKEWKGHPQKKLRSLFSIHPESVTLIATDASGIYCLKDLKGKRVALGNPGSGQLGNSRDALWLAGLDEKKDIKAEYIKAVEAAEALQDERIDAYFYTVGHPNGSIKEATAGRIKVHIVPIPNVEPLLKKYPYYAKAYIPKKFYPNLTNKEDMIPTFGVKATFVTSVDVPVKVVYPIVKEVFDNFQAFKKLHPAYSTLTKKKMLQGLTAPLHPGAIKYYKESGLIKYVKPSLLK
;
A
#
# COMPACT_ATOMS: atom_id res chain seq x y z
N MET A 1 69.62 10.90 21.99
CA MET A 1 68.42 11.74 21.85
C MET A 1 67.87 11.77 20.42
N ARG A 2 68.67 11.99 19.37
CA ARG A 2 68.20 12.09 17.96
C ARG A 2 67.51 10.79 17.43
N LYS A 3 68.01 9.60 17.80
CA LYS A 3 67.40 8.30 17.40
C LYS A 3 66.04 8.03 18.06
N LEU A 4 65.85 8.51 19.28
CA LEU A 4 64.60 8.37 20.03
C LEU A 4 63.47 9.24 19.42
N TRP A 5 63.84 10.46 18.97
CA TRP A 5 62.90 11.37 18.30
C TRP A 5 62.47 10.84 16.92
N ILE A 6 63.36 10.19 16.16
CA ILE A 6 63.00 9.60 14.88
C ILE A 6 62.06 8.40 15.08
N MET A 7 62.29 7.59 16.08
CA MET A 7 61.43 6.45 16.39
C MET A 7 60.04 6.89 16.88
N LEU A 8 59.93 7.97 17.67
CA LEU A 8 58.65 8.55 18.09
C LEU A 8 57.88 9.19 16.92
N LEU A 9 58.58 9.87 15.98
CA LEU A 9 57.95 10.39 14.76
C LEU A 9 57.43 9.28 13.87
N SER A 10 58.18 8.17 13.72
CA SER A 10 57.77 7.01 12.90
C SER A 10 56.53 6.30 13.47
N VAL A 11 56.45 6.21 14.78
CA VAL A 11 55.24 5.63 15.45
C VAL A 11 54.04 6.56 15.33
N ALA A 12 54.21 7.89 15.43
CA ALA A 12 53.16 8.88 15.27
C ALA A 12 52.59 8.89 13.82
N VAL A 13 53.45 8.72 12.82
CA VAL A 13 53.03 8.63 11.40
C VAL A 13 52.34 7.29 11.13
N LEU A 14 52.71 6.17 11.78
CA LEU A 14 52.01 4.90 11.67
C LEU A 14 50.64 4.93 12.32
N ILE A 15 50.46 5.64 13.43
CA ILE A 15 49.18 5.80 14.13
C ILE A 15 48.21 6.76 13.35
N LEU A 16 48.75 7.78 12.68
CA LEU A 16 47.97 8.65 11.80
C LEU A 16 47.56 7.97 10.49
N GLY A 17 48.32 6.95 10.04
CA GLY A 17 47.98 6.14 8.86
C GLY A 17 46.86 5.10 9.12
N LEU A 18 46.49 4.85 10.36
CA LEU A 18 45.32 4.03 10.78
C LEU A 18 44.02 4.82 10.79
N SER A 19 43.98 6.00 10.11
CA SER A 19 42.78 6.77 9.92
C SER A 19 41.72 5.92 9.22
N SER A 20 40.85 5.36 10.03
CA SER A 20 39.44 5.13 9.80
C SER A 20 39.05 4.69 8.37
N PHE A 21 39.38 3.49 8.00
CA PHE A 21 38.52 2.79 7.07
C PHE A 21 37.18 2.58 7.77
N SER A 22 36.37 3.64 7.80
CA SER A 22 34.96 3.56 8.16
C SER A 22 34.29 2.71 7.07
N PHE A 23 34.27 1.40 7.24
CA PHE A 23 33.42 0.56 6.43
C PHE A 23 31.99 1.06 6.62
N ALA A 24 31.46 1.72 5.59
CA ALA A 24 30.09 2.20 5.64
C ALA A 24 29.18 1.01 5.95
N ARG A 25 28.64 1.02 7.19
CA ARG A 25 27.78 -0.05 7.70
C ARG A 25 26.55 -0.18 6.81
N MET A 26 26.22 -1.40 6.39
CA MET A 26 25.00 -1.69 5.67
C MET A 26 23.78 -1.28 6.51
N THR A 27 22.90 -0.46 5.95
CA THR A 27 21.62 -0.07 6.55
C THR A 27 20.56 -1.05 6.05
N PHE A 28 19.84 -1.68 6.96
CA PHE A 28 18.70 -2.54 6.65
C PHE A 28 17.43 -1.75 6.89
N VAL A 29 16.47 -1.87 5.96
CA VAL A 29 15.16 -1.23 6.05
C VAL A 29 14.06 -2.19 5.59
N THR A 30 12.89 -2.06 6.19
CA THR A 30 11.75 -2.94 5.93
C THR A 30 10.58 -2.18 5.33
N ILE A 31 9.95 -2.78 4.31
CA ILE A 31 8.70 -2.30 3.72
C ILE A 31 7.55 -3.15 4.27
N GLY A 32 6.69 -2.55 5.08
CA GLY A 32 5.42 -3.15 5.47
C GLY A 32 4.44 -3.16 4.30
N THR A 33 3.81 -4.30 4.07
CA THR A 33 2.93 -4.52 2.91
C THR A 33 1.49 -4.90 3.34
N GLY A 34 1.06 -6.09 3.08
CA GLY A 34 -0.25 -6.64 3.42
C GLY A 34 -0.24 -8.15 3.20
N GLY A 35 -1.39 -8.77 3.06
CA GLY A 35 -1.49 -10.19 2.76
C GLY A 35 -0.79 -10.56 1.43
N VAL A 36 -0.18 -11.73 1.38
CA VAL A 36 0.63 -12.20 0.24
C VAL A 36 -0.15 -12.38 -1.06
N THR A 37 -1.46 -12.58 -0.98
CA THR A 37 -2.37 -12.71 -2.14
C THR A 37 -2.81 -11.36 -2.73
N GLY A 38 -2.52 -10.24 -2.03
CA GLY A 38 -2.77 -8.88 -2.49
C GLY A 38 -1.65 -8.32 -3.36
N VAL A 39 -1.81 -7.06 -3.80
CA VAL A 39 -0.82 -6.39 -4.67
C VAL A 39 0.29 -5.69 -3.89
N TYR A 40 0.11 -5.40 -2.60
CA TYR A 40 1.14 -4.73 -1.79
C TYR A 40 2.41 -5.57 -1.64
N TYR A 41 2.27 -6.88 -1.37
CA TYR A 41 3.42 -7.75 -1.15
C TYR A 41 4.32 -7.85 -2.40
N PRO A 42 3.80 -8.18 -3.61
CA PRO A 42 4.61 -8.13 -4.82
C PRO A 42 5.13 -6.73 -5.15
N THR A 43 4.42 -5.65 -4.75
CA THR A 43 4.92 -4.27 -4.91
C THR A 43 6.15 -4.00 -4.05
N GLY A 44 6.11 -4.35 -2.76
CA GLY A 44 7.28 -4.26 -1.87
C GLY A 44 8.45 -5.07 -2.41
N GLY A 45 8.18 -6.30 -2.88
CA GLY A 45 9.17 -7.15 -3.54
C GLY A 45 9.77 -6.55 -4.80
N ALA A 46 8.98 -5.84 -5.60
CA ALA A 46 9.44 -5.13 -6.80
C ALA A 46 10.41 -3.99 -6.42
N ILE A 47 10.02 -3.15 -5.46
CA ILE A 47 10.86 -2.05 -4.95
C ILE A 47 12.16 -2.60 -4.37
N SER A 48 12.07 -3.58 -3.47
CA SER A 48 13.23 -4.25 -2.86
C SER A 48 14.18 -4.79 -3.91
N ARG A 49 13.69 -5.52 -4.92
CA ARG A 49 14.51 -6.10 -5.99
C ARG A 49 15.24 -5.03 -6.80
N ILE A 50 14.58 -3.93 -7.14
CA ILE A 50 15.17 -2.84 -7.91
C ILE A 50 16.29 -2.16 -7.11
N VAL A 51 16.02 -1.77 -5.87
CA VAL A 51 16.96 -1.06 -5.01
C VAL A 51 18.15 -1.94 -4.63
N ASN A 52 17.91 -3.21 -4.31
CA ASN A 52 18.94 -4.15 -3.86
C ASN A 52 19.98 -4.50 -4.94
N LYS A 53 19.70 -4.26 -6.24
CA LYS A 53 20.72 -4.37 -7.30
C LYS A 53 21.89 -3.43 -7.06
N LYS A 54 21.68 -2.33 -6.36
CA LYS A 54 22.71 -1.33 -6.02
C LYS A 54 22.98 -1.27 -4.51
N SER A 55 22.68 -2.33 -3.76
CA SER A 55 22.84 -2.37 -2.31
C SER A 55 24.25 -1.99 -1.83
N LYS A 56 25.29 -2.42 -2.55
CA LYS A 56 26.69 -2.08 -2.24
C LYS A 56 27.00 -0.60 -2.48
N ILE A 57 26.37 0.05 -3.47
CA ILE A 57 26.57 1.46 -3.81
C ILE A 57 25.93 2.36 -2.75
N TYR A 58 24.71 2.01 -2.34
CA TYR A 58 23.93 2.79 -1.36
C TYR A 58 24.19 2.37 0.09
N HIS A 59 24.94 1.29 0.30
CA HIS A 59 25.04 0.63 1.62
C HIS A 59 23.65 0.41 2.26
N LEU A 60 22.69 -0.01 1.42
CA LEU A 60 21.27 -0.15 1.78
C LEU A 60 20.74 -1.51 1.35
N LYS A 61 20.06 -2.21 2.26
CA LYS A 61 19.35 -3.46 2.00
C LYS A 61 17.90 -3.30 2.36
N VAL A 62 17.02 -3.52 1.39
CA VAL A 62 15.56 -3.42 1.55
C VAL A 62 14.97 -4.82 1.69
N THR A 63 14.18 -5.03 2.73
CA THR A 63 13.41 -6.24 3.00
C THR A 63 11.91 -5.96 2.92
N VAL A 64 11.09 -7.00 2.89
CA VAL A 64 9.64 -6.89 2.75
C VAL A 64 8.97 -7.74 3.81
N GLU A 65 7.96 -7.19 4.47
CA GLU A 65 7.17 -7.86 5.47
C GLU A 65 5.69 -7.90 5.08
N SER A 66 5.05 -9.06 5.28
CA SER A 66 3.59 -9.21 5.21
C SER A 66 2.98 -8.74 6.52
N THR A 67 2.06 -7.79 6.46
CA THR A 67 1.48 -7.13 7.63
C THR A 67 -0.04 -7.20 7.65
N GLY A 68 -0.64 -6.53 8.65
CA GLY A 68 -2.09 -6.32 8.74
C GLY A 68 -2.67 -5.38 7.68
N GLY A 69 -1.84 -4.64 6.93
CA GLY A 69 -2.26 -3.70 5.89
C GLY A 69 -2.14 -2.23 6.29
N SER A 70 -2.95 -1.37 5.67
CA SER A 70 -2.74 0.09 5.64
C SER A 70 -2.68 0.77 7.00
N VAL A 71 -3.59 0.45 7.91
CA VAL A 71 -3.64 1.07 9.25
C VAL A 71 -2.44 0.62 10.08
N PHE A 72 -2.13 -0.69 10.05
CA PHE A 72 -0.94 -1.24 10.70
C PHE A 72 0.34 -0.55 10.18
N ASN A 73 0.50 -0.45 8.86
CA ASN A 73 1.71 0.11 8.25
C ASN A 73 1.90 1.59 8.61
N ILE A 74 0.83 2.39 8.59
CA ILE A 74 0.90 3.80 8.97
C ILE A 74 1.34 3.95 10.42
N ASN A 75 0.76 3.18 11.33
CA ASN A 75 1.11 3.22 12.75
C ASN A 75 2.57 2.78 12.96
N ALA A 76 2.98 1.65 12.39
CA ALA A 76 4.34 1.13 12.50
C ALA A 76 5.40 2.11 11.93
N VAL A 77 5.11 2.75 10.79
CA VAL A 77 5.99 3.77 10.20
C VAL A 77 6.08 5.01 11.09
N CYS A 78 4.97 5.48 11.64
CA CYS A 78 4.98 6.67 12.49
C CYS A 78 5.60 6.42 13.88
N ASN A 79 5.57 5.17 14.35
CA ASN A 79 6.22 4.76 15.60
C ASN A 79 7.71 4.43 15.42
N GLY A 80 8.18 4.19 14.18
CA GLY A 80 9.55 3.79 13.87
C GLY A 80 9.80 2.29 13.90
N ASP A 81 8.75 1.48 13.92
CA ASP A 81 8.82 0.00 13.86
C ASP A 81 9.10 -0.48 12.42
N LEU A 82 8.72 0.31 11.42
CA LEU A 82 9.00 0.13 9.99
C LEU A 82 9.53 1.43 9.39
N GLU A 83 10.49 1.35 8.49
CA GLU A 83 10.96 2.54 7.76
C GLU A 83 10.02 2.94 6.63
N PHE A 84 9.36 1.96 6.01
CA PHE A 84 8.45 2.18 4.89
C PHE A 84 7.18 1.35 5.01
N GLY A 85 6.11 1.86 4.39
CA GLY A 85 4.85 1.13 4.33
C GLY A 85 4.10 1.38 3.02
N ILE A 86 3.29 0.40 2.59
CA ILE A 86 2.32 0.60 1.53
C ILE A 86 0.94 0.73 2.18
N CYS A 87 0.21 1.78 1.86
CA CYS A 87 -1.10 2.04 2.42
C CYS A 87 -2.04 2.68 1.39
N GLN A 88 -3.33 2.55 1.64
CA GLN A 88 -4.38 3.21 0.87
C GLN A 88 -4.33 4.73 1.03
N SER A 89 -4.63 5.48 -0.03
CA SER A 89 -4.63 6.94 -0.03
C SER A 89 -5.69 7.55 0.91
N ASP A 90 -6.81 6.89 1.10
CA ASP A 90 -7.84 7.29 2.07
C ASP A 90 -7.35 7.13 3.52
N ARG A 91 -6.63 6.03 3.83
CA ARG A 91 -6.03 5.83 5.16
C ARG A 91 -4.92 6.84 5.41
N GLN A 92 -4.10 7.15 4.40
CA GLN A 92 -3.11 8.23 4.46
C GLN A 92 -3.78 9.58 4.77
N TYR A 93 -4.90 9.90 4.10
CA TYR A 93 -5.68 11.11 4.35
C TYR A 93 -6.21 11.16 5.79
N GLN A 94 -6.85 10.09 6.23
CA GLN A 94 -7.44 10.01 7.57
C GLN A 94 -6.39 10.09 8.67
N ALA A 95 -5.25 9.43 8.49
CA ALA A 95 -4.14 9.47 9.43
C ALA A 95 -3.55 10.90 9.53
N TRP A 96 -3.31 11.55 8.39
CA TRP A 96 -2.74 12.90 8.36
C TRP A 96 -3.65 13.94 9.03
N TYR A 97 -4.97 13.82 8.83
CA TYR A 97 -5.96 14.74 9.40
C TYR A 97 -6.52 14.32 10.77
N GLY A 98 -6.11 13.19 11.32
CA GLY A 98 -6.61 12.70 12.61
C GLY A 98 -8.08 12.31 12.56
N MET A 99 -8.48 11.54 11.55
CA MET A 99 -9.86 11.09 11.34
C MET A 99 -9.99 9.59 11.56
N LYS A 100 -11.24 9.11 11.74
CA LYS A 100 -11.57 7.68 11.90
C LYS A 100 -10.71 7.02 13.00
N GLU A 101 -9.88 6.03 12.64
CA GLU A 101 -8.98 5.31 13.56
C GLU A 101 -8.00 6.23 14.30
N TRP A 102 -7.69 7.39 13.72
CA TRP A 102 -6.78 8.38 14.29
C TRP A 102 -7.49 9.63 14.82
N LYS A 103 -8.80 9.51 15.19
CA LYS A 103 -9.58 10.65 15.69
C LYS A 103 -8.89 11.31 16.89
N GLY A 104 -8.53 12.58 16.73
CA GLY A 104 -7.82 13.35 17.74
C GLY A 104 -6.30 13.12 17.82
N HIS A 105 -5.76 12.16 17.04
CA HIS A 105 -4.34 11.78 17.05
C HIS A 105 -3.75 11.79 15.63
N PRO A 106 -3.63 12.96 14.97
CA PRO A 106 -3.12 13.06 13.61
C PRO A 106 -1.67 12.60 13.51
N GLN A 107 -1.35 11.81 12.50
CA GLN A 107 -0.04 11.19 12.28
C GLN A 107 0.90 12.16 11.54
N LYS A 108 1.42 13.17 12.23
CA LYS A 108 2.22 14.25 11.63
C LYS A 108 3.66 13.87 11.25
N LYS A 109 4.14 12.72 11.69
CA LYS A 109 5.41 12.15 11.21
C LYS A 109 5.29 11.51 9.83
N LEU A 110 4.08 11.15 9.38
CA LEU A 110 3.85 10.50 8.10
C LEU A 110 4.34 11.36 6.93
N ARG A 111 5.02 10.75 5.96
CA ARG A 111 5.47 11.37 4.72
C ARG A 111 5.11 10.50 3.52
N SER A 112 4.63 11.15 2.48
CA SER A 112 4.39 10.51 1.18
C SER A 112 5.69 10.37 0.40
N LEU A 113 5.78 9.31 -0.39
CA LEU A 113 6.80 9.14 -1.41
C LEU A 113 6.15 9.23 -2.80
N PHE A 114 5.34 8.27 -3.15
CA PHE A 114 4.59 8.25 -4.41
C PHE A 114 3.33 7.38 -4.30
N SER A 115 2.38 7.56 -5.22
CA SER A 115 1.25 6.63 -5.38
C SER A 115 1.59 5.52 -6.37
N ILE A 116 0.89 4.40 -6.25
CA ILE A 116 1.16 3.21 -7.05
C ILE A 116 -0.09 2.91 -7.91
N HIS A 117 -0.70 1.76 -7.76
CA HIS A 117 -1.84 1.33 -8.56
C HIS A 117 -3.18 1.83 -7.98
N PRO A 118 -4.23 1.88 -8.81
CA PRO A 118 -5.60 2.02 -8.30
C PRO A 118 -6.01 0.75 -7.55
N GLU A 119 -6.85 0.92 -6.54
CA GLU A 119 -7.45 -0.15 -5.75
C GLU A 119 -8.97 0.01 -5.78
N SER A 120 -9.66 -1.07 -6.12
CA SER A 120 -11.12 -1.09 -6.17
C SER A 120 -11.67 -1.78 -4.92
N VAL A 121 -12.72 -1.21 -4.33
CA VAL A 121 -13.48 -1.88 -3.28
C VAL A 121 -14.29 -2.99 -3.96
N THR A 122 -13.89 -4.22 -3.75
CA THR A 122 -14.45 -5.40 -4.38
C THR A 122 -15.29 -6.16 -3.36
N LEU A 123 -16.54 -6.43 -3.68
CA LEU A 123 -17.41 -7.33 -2.94
C LEU A 123 -17.63 -8.58 -3.78
N ILE A 124 -17.19 -9.74 -3.28
CA ILE A 124 -17.34 -11.03 -3.96
C ILE A 124 -18.36 -11.83 -3.17
N ALA A 125 -19.33 -12.43 -3.86
CA ALA A 125 -20.38 -13.24 -3.27
C ALA A 125 -20.52 -14.56 -4.02
N THR A 126 -21.01 -15.60 -3.31
CA THR A 126 -21.44 -16.85 -3.98
C THR A 126 -22.73 -16.61 -4.72
N ASP A 127 -22.93 -17.26 -5.88
CA ASP A 127 -24.18 -17.14 -6.64
C ASP A 127 -25.39 -17.65 -5.82
N ALA A 128 -25.17 -18.68 -5.00
CA ALA A 128 -26.19 -19.25 -4.13
C ALA A 128 -26.63 -18.32 -2.99
N SER A 129 -25.83 -17.31 -2.63
CA SER A 129 -26.14 -16.37 -1.55
C SER A 129 -27.29 -15.42 -1.87
N GLY A 130 -27.58 -15.17 -3.16
CA GLY A 130 -28.58 -14.21 -3.60
C GLY A 130 -28.19 -12.75 -3.38
N ILE A 131 -26.88 -12.46 -3.21
CA ILE A 131 -26.35 -11.11 -2.98
C ILE A 131 -26.00 -10.48 -4.33
N TYR A 132 -26.85 -9.63 -4.88
CA TYR A 132 -26.63 -8.91 -6.14
C TYR A 132 -26.46 -7.39 -5.98
N CYS A 133 -26.74 -6.87 -4.78
CA CYS A 133 -26.48 -5.49 -4.41
C CYS A 133 -26.11 -5.38 -2.93
N LEU A 134 -25.61 -4.21 -2.50
CA LEU A 134 -25.18 -4.01 -1.10
C LEU A 134 -26.33 -4.24 -0.08
N LYS A 135 -27.58 -3.98 -0.43
CA LYS A 135 -28.74 -4.18 0.48
C LYS A 135 -29.02 -5.66 0.76
N ASP A 136 -28.65 -6.55 -0.15
CA ASP A 136 -28.85 -7.99 0.00
C ASP A 136 -27.90 -8.61 1.04
N LEU A 137 -26.92 -7.83 1.54
CA LEU A 137 -26.04 -8.24 2.63
C LEU A 137 -26.78 -8.44 3.97
N LYS A 138 -28.01 -7.91 4.10
CA LYS A 138 -28.78 -8.05 5.35
C LYS A 138 -29.00 -9.51 5.72
N GLY A 139 -28.61 -9.87 6.95
CA GLY A 139 -28.70 -11.23 7.49
C GLY A 139 -27.58 -12.19 7.00
N LYS A 140 -26.72 -11.79 6.08
CA LYS A 140 -25.66 -12.62 5.49
C LYS A 140 -24.39 -12.65 6.34
N ARG A 141 -23.58 -13.72 6.12
CA ARG A 141 -22.23 -13.87 6.69
C ARG A 141 -21.25 -13.17 5.79
N VAL A 142 -20.65 -12.07 6.25
CA VAL A 142 -19.86 -11.19 5.40
C VAL A 142 -18.50 -10.90 6.04
N ALA A 143 -17.40 -11.26 5.36
CA ALA A 143 -16.07 -10.87 5.80
C ALA A 143 -15.76 -9.43 5.37
N LEU A 144 -15.54 -8.56 6.35
CA LEU A 144 -15.29 -7.13 6.16
C LEU A 144 -13.80 -6.79 6.02
N GLY A 145 -12.92 -7.70 6.42
CA GLY A 145 -11.48 -7.51 6.48
C GLY A 145 -10.95 -7.49 7.92
N ASN A 146 -9.68 -7.79 8.06
CA ASN A 146 -9.03 -7.91 9.37
C ASN A 146 -8.81 -6.54 10.06
N PRO A 147 -8.73 -6.51 11.39
CA PRO A 147 -8.27 -5.33 12.13
C PRO A 147 -6.88 -4.89 11.64
N GLY A 148 -6.64 -3.58 11.56
CA GLY A 148 -5.39 -3.03 11.02
C GLY A 148 -5.35 -2.92 9.48
N SER A 149 -6.33 -3.47 8.75
CA SER A 149 -6.44 -3.30 7.30
C SER A 149 -7.11 -1.97 6.92
N GLY A 150 -6.83 -1.51 5.71
CA GLY A 150 -7.57 -0.39 5.13
C GLY A 150 -8.95 -0.80 4.63
N GLN A 151 -9.07 -2.04 4.14
CA GLN A 151 -10.33 -2.56 3.58
C GLN A 151 -11.47 -2.58 4.60
N LEU A 152 -11.20 -2.85 5.89
CA LEU A 152 -12.23 -2.86 6.94
C LEU A 152 -12.98 -1.52 7.02
N GLY A 153 -12.30 -0.41 6.84
CA GLY A 153 -12.98 0.86 6.81
C GLY A 153 -13.72 1.13 5.48
N ASN A 154 -13.21 0.59 4.34
CA ASN A 154 -13.93 0.73 3.07
C ASN A 154 -15.20 -0.14 3.03
N SER A 155 -15.18 -1.33 3.61
CA SER A 155 -16.38 -2.18 3.76
C SER A 155 -17.43 -1.50 4.64
N ARG A 156 -17.01 -0.86 5.74
CA ARG A 156 -17.90 -0.05 6.58
C ARG A 156 -18.52 1.13 5.84
N ASP A 157 -17.72 1.80 5.00
CA ASP A 157 -18.23 2.90 4.17
C ASP A 157 -19.19 2.38 3.06
N ALA A 158 -19.00 1.16 2.54
CA ALA A 158 -19.94 0.49 1.63
C ALA A 158 -21.24 0.10 2.35
N LEU A 159 -21.18 -0.43 3.57
CA LEU A 159 -22.36 -0.70 4.40
C LEU A 159 -23.13 0.59 4.70
N TRP A 160 -22.43 1.68 5.05
CA TRP A 160 -23.05 2.98 5.25
C TRP A 160 -23.82 3.45 4.00
N LEU A 161 -23.26 3.25 2.80
CA LEU A 161 -23.93 3.59 1.52
C LEU A 161 -25.24 2.81 1.33
N ALA A 162 -25.31 1.58 1.85
CA ALA A 162 -26.50 0.73 1.82
C ALA A 162 -27.48 0.99 2.96
N GLY A 163 -27.11 1.81 3.96
CA GLY A 163 -27.88 2.01 5.18
C GLY A 163 -27.83 0.84 6.14
N LEU A 164 -26.79 0.00 6.08
CA LEU A 164 -26.61 -1.19 6.92
C LEU A 164 -25.62 -0.92 8.07
N ASP A 165 -25.93 -1.49 9.22
CA ASP A 165 -25.08 -1.52 10.42
C ASP A 165 -24.38 -2.87 10.55
N GLU A 166 -23.01 -2.87 10.67
CA GLU A 166 -22.22 -4.10 10.72
C GLU A 166 -22.55 -5.02 11.93
N LYS A 167 -23.09 -4.47 13.00
CA LYS A 167 -23.40 -5.21 14.25
C LYS A 167 -24.82 -5.72 14.30
N LYS A 168 -25.75 -5.09 13.55
CA LYS A 168 -27.20 -5.38 13.63
C LYS A 168 -27.71 -6.09 12.40
N ASP A 169 -27.19 -5.71 11.21
CA ASP A 169 -27.79 -6.12 9.95
C ASP A 169 -27.06 -7.27 9.26
N ILE A 170 -25.84 -7.60 9.65
CA ILE A 170 -25.03 -8.69 9.05
C ILE A 170 -24.38 -9.55 10.13
N LYS A 171 -23.92 -10.74 9.73
CA LYS A 171 -23.02 -11.57 10.53
C LYS A 171 -21.61 -11.27 10.07
N ALA A 172 -20.98 -10.26 10.71
CA ALA A 172 -19.67 -9.75 10.29
C ALA A 172 -18.52 -10.65 10.72
N GLU A 173 -17.60 -10.93 9.79
CA GLU A 173 -16.35 -11.64 10.02
C GLU A 173 -15.15 -10.71 9.76
N TYR A 174 -14.12 -10.79 10.63
CA TYR A 174 -12.98 -9.88 10.60
C TYR A 174 -11.70 -10.64 10.26
N ILE A 175 -11.69 -11.33 9.12
CA ILE A 175 -10.62 -12.18 8.64
C ILE A 175 -9.86 -11.55 7.46
N LYS A 176 -8.65 -12.04 7.19
CA LYS A 176 -7.85 -11.60 6.05
C LYS A 176 -8.45 -12.08 4.72
N ALA A 177 -8.18 -11.35 3.64
CA ALA A 177 -8.73 -11.68 2.32
C ALA A 177 -8.30 -13.07 1.78
N VAL A 178 -7.12 -13.58 2.19
CA VAL A 178 -6.71 -14.95 1.85
C VAL A 178 -7.60 -15.98 2.54
N GLU A 179 -7.86 -15.81 3.82
CA GLU A 179 -8.74 -16.67 4.61
C GLU A 179 -10.21 -16.55 4.14
N ALA A 180 -10.62 -15.34 3.72
CA ALA A 180 -11.96 -15.09 3.21
C ALA A 180 -12.24 -15.78 1.88
N ALA A 181 -11.25 -15.87 0.98
CA ALA A 181 -11.40 -16.61 -0.29
C ALA A 181 -11.63 -18.11 -0.04
N GLU A 182 -10.90 -18.70 0.89
CA GLU A 182 -11.06 -20.07 1.34
C GLU A 182 -12.42 -20.28 2.02
N ALA A 183 -12.77 -19.42 3.00
CA ALA A 183 -14.03 -19.47 3.72
C ALA A 183 -15.26 -19.33 2.80
N LEU A 184 -15.15 -18.58 1.70
CA LEU A 184 -16.18 -18.45 0.68
C LEU A 184 -16.37 -19.78 -0.09
N GLN A 185 -15.27 -20.42 -0.49
CA GLN A 185 -15.32 -21.70 -1.19
C GLN A 185 -15.76 -22.88 -0.29
N ASP A 186 -15.54 -22.75 1.03
CA ASP A 186 -16.05 -23.70 2.03
C ASP A 186 -17.47 -23.38 2.50
N GLU A 187 -18.14 -22.39 1.89
CA GLU A 187 -19.50 -21.96 2.25
C GLU A 187 -19.64 -21.53 3.73
N ARG A 188 -18.52 -21.14 4.38
CA ARG A 188 -18.53 -20.60 5.77
C ARG A 188 -18.99 -19.15 5.81
N ILE A 189 -18.77 -18.39 4.71
CA ILE A 189 -19.28 -17.03 4.51
C ILE A 189 -20.04 -16.95 3.17
N ASP A 190 -20.91 -15.96 3.04
CA ASP A 190 -21.71 -15.72 1.85
C ASP A 190 -21.05 -14.71 0.90
N ALA A 191 -20.28 -13.77 1.46
CA ALA A 191 -19.55 -12.75 0.71
C ALA A 191 -18.34 -12.24 1.48
N TYR A 192 -17.39 -11.60 0.78
CA TYR A 192 -16.31 -10.86 1.41
C TYR A 192 -15.93 -9.60 0.64
N PHE A 193 -15.48 -8.60 1.38
CA PHE A 193 -14.88 -7.38 0.82
C PHE A 193 -13.38 -7.53 0.69
N TYR A 194 -12.83 -6.95 -0.39
CA TYR A 194 -11.40 -6.74 -0.55
C TYR A 194 -11.12 -5.45 -1.32
N THR A 195 -10.41 -4.50 -0.72
CA THR A 195 -9.92 -3.30 -1.40
C THR A 195 -8.51 -3.57 -1.90
N VAL A 196 -8.37 -3.70 -3.22
CA VAL A 196 -7.14 -4.24 -3.81
C VAL A 196 -6.98 -3.83 -5.27
N GLY A 197 -5.74 -3.87 -5.77
CA GLY A 197 -5.44 -3.79 -7.21
C GLY A 197 -5.79 -5.08 -7.96
N HIS A 198 -6.11 -4.95 -9.24
CA HIS A 198 -6.48 -6.07 -10.09
C HIS A 198 -5.47 -6.33 -11.22
N PRO A 199 -5.20 -7.62 -11.55
CA PRO A 199 -5.64 -8.84 -10.87
C PRO A 199 -4.91 -9.07 -9.53
N ASN A 200 -5.46 -9.94 -8.66
CA ASN A 200 -4.83 -10.37 -7.42
C ASN A 200 -5.10 -11.84 -7.10
N GLY A 201 -4.34 -12.41 -6.17
CA GLY A 201 -4.39 -13.84 -5.81
C GLY A 201 -5.70 -14.23 -5.15
N SER A 202 -6.17 -13.48 -4.13
CA SER A 202 -7.39 -13.84 -3.37
C SER A 202 -8.62 -14.01 -4.28
N ILE A 203 -8.87 -13.06 -5.22
CA ILE A 203 -10.01 -13.17 -6.12
C ILE A 203 -9.81 -14.31 -7.13
N LYS A 204 -8.56 -14.55 -7.58
CA LYS A 204 -8.27 -15.72 -8.43
C LYS A 204 -8.58 -17.04 -7.71
N GLU A 205 -8.19 -17.16 -6.44
CA GLU A 205 -8.50 -18.33 -5.60
C GLU A 205 -10.02 -18.49 -5.43
N ALA A 206 -10.72 -17.42 -5.05
CA ALA A 206 -12.18 -17.44 -4.92
C ALA A 206 -12.90 -17.87 -6.21
N THR A 207 -12.35 -17.52 -7.38
CA THR A 207 -12.96 -17.86 -8.68
C THR A 207 -12.50 -19.20 -9.26
N ALA A 208 -11.45 -19.81 -8.72
CA ALA A 208 -10.90 -21.09 -9.20
C ALA A 208 -11.55 -22.33 -8.57
N GLY A 209 -12.29 -22.15 -7.47
CA GLY A 209 -12.93 -23.25 -6.76
C GLY A 209 -14.22 -23.74 -7.43
N ARG A 210 -14.88 -24.70 -6.77
CA ARG A 210 -16.13 -25.33 -7.26
C ARG A 210 -17.35 -24.42 -7.12
N ILE A 211 -17.38 -23.57 -6.09
CA ILE A 211 -18.50 -22.66 -5.82
C ILE A 211 -18.45 -21.52 -6.83
N LYS A 212 -19.55 -21.28 -7.51
CA LYS A 212 -19.70 -20.18 -8.46
C LYS A 212 -19.83 -18.86 -7.71
N VAL A 213 -19.10 -17.85 -8.19
CA VAL A 213 -19.03 -16.55 -7.55
C VAL A 213 -19.13 -15.43 -8.59
N HIS A 214 -19.60 -14.29 -8.13
CA HIS A 214 -19.61 -13.05 -8.89
C HIS A 214 -19.10 -11.87 -8.03
N ILE A 215 -18.69 -10.81 -8.68
CA ILE A 215 -18.42 -9.54 -8.03
C ILE A 215 -19.71 -8.74 -8.00
N VAL A 216 -20.17 -8.34 -6.82
CA VAL A 216 -21.36 -7.54 -6.64
C VAL A 216 -21.07 -6.09 -7.08
N PRO A 217 -21.80 -5.53 -8.04
CA PRO A 217 -21.60 -4.16 -8.48
C PRO A 217 -22.01 -3.17 -7.39
N ILE A 218 -21.25 -2.08 -7.28
CA ILE A 218 -21.52 -0.96 -6.37
C ILE A 218 -21.67 0.32 -7.21
N PRO A 219 -22.77 0.46 -7.95
CA PRO A 219 -23.08 1.70 -8.65
C PRO A 219 -23.54 2.77 -7.65
N ASN A 220 -23.90 3.94 -8.10
CA ASN A 220 -24.55 5.01 -7.29
C ASN A 220 -23.70 5.44 -6.08
N VAL A 221 -22.41 5.59 -6.29
CA VAL A 221 -21.44 5.95 -5.24
C VAL A 221 -21.34 7.44 -4.95
N GLU A 222 -22.14 8.27 -5.63
CA GLU A 222 -22.14 9.74 -5.52
C GLU A 222 -22.26 10.26 -4.08
N PRO A 223 -23.14 9.70 -3.21
CA PRO A 223 -23.23 10.14 -1.81
C PRO A 223 -21.91 9.93 -1.07
N LEU A 224 -21.20 8.83 -1.36
CA LEU A 224 -19.93 8.51 -0.76
C LEU A 224 -18.83 9.45 -1.26
N LEU A 225 -18.79 9.74 -2.57
CA LEU A 225 -17.82 10.65 -3.19
C LEU A 225 -18.01 12.10 -2.69
N LYS A 226 -19.26 12.51 -2.45
CA LYS A 226 -19.58 13.82 -1.86
C LYS A 226 -19.12 13.91 -0.40
N LYS A 227 -19.25 12.82 0.36
CA LYS A 227 -18.89 12.77 1.77
C LYS A 227 -17.39 12.67 2.00
N TYR A 228 -16.68 11.94 1.12
CA TYR A 228 -15.28 11.59 1.29
C TYR A 228 -14.46 11.91 0.02
N PRO A 229 -13.63 12.98 0.05
CA PRO A 229 -12.93 13.48 -1.13
C PRO A 229 -11.79 12.58 -1.62
N TYR A 230 -11.45 11.52 -0.90
CA TYR A 230 -10.41 10.56 -1.24
C TYR A 230 -10.90 9.38 -2.07
N TYR A 231 -12.21 9.20 -2.23
CA TYR A 231 -12.78 8.17 -3.10
C TYR A 231 -12.96 8.66 -4.54
N ALA A 232 -12.94 7.71 -5.47
CA ALA A 232 -13.26 7.92 -6.87
C ALA A 232 -14.11 6.76 -7.40
N LYS A 233 -14.85 7.00 -8.50
CA LYS A 233 -15.47 5.89 -9.26
C LYS A 233 -14.38 4.97 -9.76
N ALA A 234 -14.62 3.67 -9.67
CA ALA A 234 -13.72 2.63 -10.13
C ALA A 234 -14.49 1.54 -10.89
N TYR A 235 -13.76 0.74 -11.65
CA TYR A 235 -14.31 -0.38 -12.40
C TYR A 235 -13.37 -1.57 -12.30
N ILE A 236 -13.94 -2.77 -12.17
CA ILE A 236 -13.19 -4.01 -12.11
C ILE A 236 -13.36 -4.74 -13.44
N PRO A 237 -12.28 -4.92 -14.23
CA PRO A 237 -12.37 -5.66 -15.49
C PRO A 237 -12.54 -7.15 -15.26
N LYS A 238 -13.67 -7.72 -15.71
CA LYS A 238 -13.98 -9.16 -15.63
C LYS A 238 -12.90 -10.04 -16.30
N LYS A 239 -12.26 -9.53 -17.35
CA LYS A 239 -11.21 -10.26 -18.09
C LYS A 239 -10.06 -10.78 -17.22
N PHE A 240 -9.85 -10.23 -16.04
CA PHE A 240 -8.84 -10.71 -15.10
C PHE A 240 -9.27 -11.98 -14.35
N TYR A 241 -10.55 -12.29 -14.39
CA TYR A 241 -11.19 -13.38 -13.65
C TYR A 241 -12.24 -14.08 -14.53
N PRO A 242 -11.83 -14.90 -15.52
CA PRO A 242 -12.71 -15.46 -16.53
C PRO A 242 -13.81 -16.35 -15.97
N ASN A 243 -13.60 -16.91 -14.76
CA ASN A 243 -14.57 -17.80 -14.12
C ASN A 243 -15.68 -17.07 -13.35
N LEU A 244 -15.66 -15.73 -13.27
CA LEU A 244 -16.76 -14.96 -12.69
C LEU A 244 -18.04 -15.13 -13.52
N THR A 245 -19.17 -15.28 -12.84
CA THR A 245 -20.48 -15.41 -13.49
C THR A 245 -21.09 -14.08 -13.92
N ASN A 246 -20.48 -12.95 -13.57
CA ASN A 246 -20.89 -11.62 -14.04
C ASN A 246 -21.07 -11.59 -15.57
N LYS A 247 -22.09 -10.85 -16.03
CA LYS A 247 -22.34 -10.59 -17.46
C LYS A 247 -21.56 -9.36 -17.95
N GLU A 248 -21.35 -8.38 -17.08
CA GLU A 248 -20.68 -7.11 -17.39
C GLU A 248 -19.17 -7.29 -17.53
N ASP A 249 -18.57 -6.70 -18.56
CA ASP A 249 -17.11 -6.67 -18.77
C ASP A 249 -16.39 -5.75 -17.77
N MET A 250 -17.06 -4.69 -17.32
CA MET A 250 -16.56 -3.68 -16.39
C MET A 250 -17.55 -3.50 -15.23
N ILE A 251 -17.20 -4.02 -14.07
CA ILE A 251 -18.08 -4.04 -12.91
C ILE A 251 -17.87 -2.73 -12.13
N PRO A 252 -18.92 -1.88 -11.97
CA PRO A 252 -18.80 -0.58 -11.31
C PRO A 252 -18.60 -0.71 -9.80
N THR A 253 -17.76 0.15 -9.25
CA THR A 253 -17.51 0.28 -7.81
C THR A 253 -16.87 1.65 -7.51
N PHE A 254 -16.35 1.81 -6.29
CA PHE A 254 -15.50 2.92 -5.91
C PHE A 254 -14.11 2.44 -5.49
N GLY A 255 -13.18 3.37 -5.38
CA GLY A 255 -11.82 2.99 -5.06
C GLY A 255 -10.93 4.12 -4.60
N VAL A 256 -9.70 3.74 -4.34
CA VAL A 256 -8.61 4.57 -3.83
C VAL A 256 -7.33 4.28 -4.61
N LYS A 257 -6.19 4.75 -4.14
CA LYS A 257 -4.87 4.36 -4.65
C LYS A 257 -4.04 3.73 -3.56
N ALA A 258 -3.20 2.79 -3.93
CA ALA A 258 -2.06 2.40 -3.13
C ALA A 258 -1.03 3.54 -3.10
N THR A 259 -0.45 3.83 -1.95
CA THR A 259 0.58 4.85 -1.76
C THR A 259 1.76 4.27 -0.98
N PHE A 260 2.96 4.71 -1.33
CA PHE A 260 4.19 4.36 -0.62
C PHE A 260 4.56 5.50 0.33
N VAL A 261 4.73 5.18 1.59
CA VAL A 261 4.90 6.14 2.68
C VAL A 261 6.10 5.80 3.56
N THR A 262 6.56 6.79 4.30
CA THR A 262 7.65 6.70 5.28
C THR A 262 7.41 7.69 6.43
N SER A 263 8.30 7.72 7.43
CA SER A 263 8.35 8.75 8.48
C SER A 263 9.29 9.88 8.09
N VAL A 264 9.04 11.08 8.62
CA VAL A 264 10.00 12.20 8.53
C VAL A 264 11.33 11.87 9.21
N ASP A 265 11.33 10.94 10.15
CA ASP A 265 12.51 10.53 10.93
C ASP A 265 13.46 9.63 10.11
N VAL A 266 13.02 9.05 8.98
CA VAL A 266 13.90 8.24 8.11
C VAL A 266 14.87 9.15 7.36
N PRO A 267 16.18 8.88 7.40
CA PRO A 267 17.16 9.80 6.81
C PRO A 267 17.03 9.93 5.28
N VAL A 268 17.29 11.16 4.77
CA VAL A 268 17.30 11.47 3.32
C VAL A 268 18.18 10.49 2.52
N LYS A 269 19.34 10.10 3.07
CA LYS A 269 20.27 9.14 2.44
C LYS A 269 19.69 7.75 2.24
N VAL A 270 18.60 7.40 2.96
CA VAL A 270 17.87 6.14 2.84
C VAL A 270 16.70 6.29 1.86
N VAL A 271 15.94 7.37 1.95
CA VAL A 271 14.72 7.58 1.13
C VAL A 271 15.06 7.94 -0.32
N TYR A 272 16.05 8.83 -0.52
CA TYR A 272 16.42 9.31 -1.86
C TYR A 272 16.78 8.17 -2.84
N PRO A 273 17.67 7.20 -2.52
CA PRO A 273 18.00 6.13 -3.44
C PRO A 273 16.79 5.22 -3.76
N ILE A 274 15.89 4.98 -2.81
CA ILE A 274 14.71 4.16 -3.05
C ILE A 274 13.79 4.83 -4.09
N VAL A 275 13.48 6.11 -3.89
CA VAL A 275 12.67 6.88 -4.85
C VAL A 275 13.36 6.95 -6.21
N LYS A 276 14.65 7.27 -6.21
CA LYS A 276 15.47 7.36 -7.43
C LYS A 276 15.42 6.06 -8.23
N GLU A 277 15.71 4.93 -7.59
CA GLU A 277 15.78 3.65 -8.30
C GLU A 277 14.43 3.20 -8.86
N VAL A 278 13.32 3.43 -8.15
CA VAL A 278 11.97 3.13 -8.67
C VAL A 278 11.66 3.97 -9.91
N PHE A 279 11.93 5.27 -9.88
CA PHE A 279 11.60 6.18 -10.99
C PHE A 279 12.58 6.06 -12.16
N ASP A 280 13.87 5.83 -11.93
CA ASP A 280 14.85 5.62 -13.00
C ASP A 280 14.60 4.29 -13.71
N ASN A 281 14.16 3.27 -12.99
CA ASN A 281 13.79 1.96 -13.53
C ASN A 281 12.26 1.82 -13.75
N PHE A 282 11.55 2.93 -14.01
CA PHE A 282 10.08 2.98 -14.09
C PHE A 282 9.49 1.94 -15.06
N GLN A 283 10.09 1.73 -16.24
CA GLN A 283 9.57 0.76 -17.21
C GLN A 283 9.70 -0.68 -16.70
N ALA A 284 10.80 -0.99 -16.02
CA ALA A 284 10.99 -2.28 -15.38
C ALA A 284 10.00 -2.47 -14.22
N PHE A 285 9.82 -1.45 -13.38
CA PHE A 285 8.83 -1.46 -12.30
C PHE A 285 7.41 -1.70 -12.84
N LYS A 286 7.01 -0.96 -13.87
CA LYS A 286 5.67 -1.05 -14.47
C LYS A 286 5.35 -2.45 -15.03
N LYS A 287 6.36 -3.21 -15.49
CA LYS A 287 6.19 -4.56 -16.02
C LYS A 287 6.04 -5.65 -14.95
N LEU A 288 6.29 -5.34 -13.67
CA LEU A 288 6.33 -6.35 -12.61
C LEU A 288 4.95 -6.82 -12.15
N HIS A 289 3.89 -6.03 -12.41
CA HIS A 289 2.52 -6.44 -12.10
C HIS A 289 1.51 -5.80 -13.06
N PRO A 290 0.48 -6.54 -13.53
CA PRO A 290 -0.54 -5.99 -14.45
C PRO A 290 -1.31 -4.79 -13.89
N ALA A 291 -1.49 -4.70 -12.57
CA ALA A 291 -2.13 -3.55 -11.91
C ALA A 291 -1.41 -2.21 -12.17
N TYR A 292 -0.14 -2.26 -12.60
CA TYR A 292 0.64 -1.04 -12.93
C TYR A 292 0.47 -0.58 -14.39
N SER A 293 -0.33 -1.29 -15.21
CA SER A 293 -0.47 -1.01 -16.65
C SER A 293 -0.81 0.45 -16.98
N THR A 294 -1.60 1.12 -16.12
CA THR A 294 -2.02 2.51 -16.29
C THR A 294 -1.08 3.54 -15.64
N LEU A 295 0.02 3.11 -14.98
CA LEU A 295 0.95 4.02 -14.32
C LEU A 295 1.71 4.89 -15.34
N THR A 296 1.92 6.13 -14.92
CA THR A 296 2.89 7.07 -15.49
C THR A 296 3.61 7.77 -14.34
N LYS A 297 4.83 8.26 -14.56
CA LYS A 297 5.55 9.03 -13.52
C LYS A 297 4.73 10.19 -12.96
N LYS A 298 3.95 10.87 -13.82
CA LYS A 298 3.03 11.93 -13.42
C LYS A 298 1.91 11.41 -12.49
N LYS A 299 1.29 10.28 -12.84
CA LYS A 299 0.20 9.68 -12.01
C LYS A 299 0.70 9.21 -10.65
N MET A 300 1.99 8.82 -10.55
CA MET A 300 2.60 8.43 -9.26
C MET A 300 2.76 9.62 -8.29
N LEU A 301 2.63 10.86 -8.74
CA LEU A 301 2.69 12.05 -7.90
C LEU A 301 1.29 12.63 -7.56
N GLN A 302 0.23 11.88 -7.86
CA GLN A 302 -1.16 12.27 -7.63
C GLN A 302 -1.83 11.37 -6.57
N GLY A 303 -2.79 11.93 -5.81
CA GLY A 303 -3.54 11.18 -4.78
C GLY A 303 -2.77 11.03 -3.47
N LEU A 304 -1.76 11.86 -3.25
CA LEU A 304 -1.00 11.96 -2.02
C LEU A 304 -1.61 13.04 -1.11
N THR A 305 -1.51 12.86 0.20
CA THR A 305 -2.06 13.80 1.20
C THR A 305 -1.01 14.26 2.20
N ALA A 306 -0.29 13.37 2.85
CA ALA A 306 0.82 13.73 3.72
C ALA A 306 1.92 14.43 2.89
N PRO A 307 2.64 15.41 3.46
CA PRO A 307 3.76 16.06 2.78
C PRO A 307 4.77 15.05 2.25
N LEU A 308 5.46 15.41 1.18
CA LEU A 308 6.54 14.58 0.64
C LEU A 308 7.73 14.57 1.58
N HIS A 309 8.40 13.42 1.64
CA HIS A 309 9.67 13.31 2.36
C HIS A 309 10.77 14.12 1.64
N PRO A 310 11.69 14.81 2.38
CA PRO A 310 12.77 15.60 1.77
C PRO A 310 13.63 14.82 0.75
N GLY A 311 13.86 13.53 0.99
CA GLY A 311 14.57 12.65 0.03
C GLY A 311 13.82 12.45 -1.29
N ALA A 312 12.49 12.38 -1.26
CA ALA A 312 11.66 12.33 -2.46
C ALA A 312 11.65 13.68 -3.18
N ILE A 313 11.49 14.79 -2.46
CA ILE A 313 11.56 16.15 -3.02
C ILE A 313 12.88 16.37 -3.74
N LYS A 314 14.01 15.97 -3.13
CA LYS A 314 15.34 16.07 -3.74
C LYS A 314 15.36 15.41 -5.12
N TYR A 315 14.96 14.14 -5.22
CA TYR A 315 14.91 13.44 -6.50
C TYR A 315 13.97 14.10 -7.51
N TYR A 316 12.77 14.53 -7.07
CA TYR A 316 11.80 15.15 -7.99
C TYR A 316 12.27 16.50 -8.52
N LYS A 317 13.07 17.26 -7.77
CA LYS A 317 13.74 18.48 -8.27
C LYS A 317 14.79 18.13 -9.32
N GLU A 318 15.68 17.19 -9.04
CA GLU A 318 16.75 16.77 -9.94
C GLU A 318 16.23 16.18 -11.26
N SER A 319 15.13 15.40 -11.21
CA SER A 319 14.51 14.76 -12.37
C SER A 319 13.51 15.62 -13.13
N GLY A 320 13.25 16.87 -12.66
CA GLY A 320 12.24 17.76 -13.24
C GLY A 320 10.78 17.32 -13.03
N LEU A 321 10.56 16.30 -12.20
CA LEU A 321 9.22 15.79 -11.86
C LEU A 321 8.47 16.68 -10.87
N ILE A 322 9.18 17.58 -10.19
CA ILE A 322 8.62 18.46 -9.17
C ILE A 322 7.43 19.30 -9.70
N LYS A 323 7.41 19.62 -11.00
CA LYS A 323 6.32 20.36 -11.67
C LYS A 323 4.97 19.64 -11.62
N TYR A 324 4.93 18.35 -11.35
CA TYR A 324 3.71 17.55 -11.21
C TYR A 324 3.24 17.38 -9.76
N VAL A 325 4.03 17.87 -8.82
CA VAL A 325 3.72 17.80 -7.38
C VAL A 325 2.83 18.97 -6.98
N LYS A 326 1.77 18.69 -6.21
CA LYS A 326 0.94 19.75 -5.63
C LYS A 326 1.76 20.59 -4.64
N PRO A 327 1.69 21.94 -4.67
CA PRO A 327 2.45 22.80 -3.76
C PRO A 327 2.22 22.49 -2.26
N SER A 328 1.00 22.05 -1.90
CA SER A 328 0.66 21.68 -0.52
C SER A 328 1.47 20.49 0.03
N LEU A 329 2.07 19.67 -0.82
CA LEU A 329 2.90 18.53 -0.43
C LEU A 329 4.38 18.90 -0.19
N LEU A 330 4.76 20.13 -0.45
CA LEU A 330 6.15 20.62 -0.32
C LEU A 330 6.42 21.36 1.00
N LYS A 331 5.42 21.39 1.89
CA LYS A 331 5.46 22.12 3.17
C LYS A 331 6.04 21.29 4.30
#